data_b59d8887d231557fd41d7c15d351d2a1
#
_entry.id   b59d8887d231557fd41d7c15d351d2a1
#
_cell.length_a   1.000
_cell.length_b   1.000
_cell.length_c   1.000
_cell.angle_alpha   90.00
_cell.angle_beta   90.00
_cell.angle_gamma   90.00
#
_symmetry.space_group_name_H-M   'P 1'
#
loop_
_entity.id
_entity.type
_entity.pdbx_description
1 polymer ?
#
loop_
_entity_poly.entity_id
_entity_poly.type
_entity_poly.pdbx_seq_one_letter_code
_entity_poly.pdbx_strand_id
1 'polypeptide(L)'
;MHSRRTDGRTPTQGACGRLSLCRRSAFRTRPNFFPDIDDKPMQLKKIVILTLAALGLAATCTQPLAKTADEVRARCRAEHRPCVGLVLSGGGARGFAHTGVLDVIEELGIKIDVVTGTSMGSMIGGAYAAGYSAAEIRDIVLGVDWDRMMAPRADREELPWRLKVDDYKNLAVSGIEFGKDGRVKLPDSVIPSEELDLFLNDKTGPANYVNDLTELAIPFGAIATDLVSGERVVLQKDVSLGMAMRASMSLPGVFAPVVIHDRMLVDGGLLDNLPVSLAREMGADVIIAVNVGTPLLKREELGNVVTVMAQMVNLLTEQNVRQSLADLGPEDILITPDLDDFSSADLKKSDKIITRGYDAAQKVRDRLERLASPDRAQWIAWDETRKGAVMPHTRRDIHEISTVKVEGLKVANPEAILNELDIDTSRPVSNAEIDAASRRVWADGAYSSVRYRFEPGPEGTEVLVFEPKEKKPGYSSIRIGGSLETDFRDEHTFTVLLAHTWGWLNPWGAELRSEIQAGKNRRAGVEFYQPLGPGSDWFVNPSFEYSVSPFNVYENGEAIARYKNETSTAQIGLG
;
A
#
# COMPACT_ATOMS: atom_id res chain seq x y z
N MET A 1 -11.02 12.19 58.38
CA MET A 1 -10.20 12.78 59.45
C MET A 1 -8.94 13.35 58.84
N HIS A 2 -8.88 14.65 58.95
CA HIS A 2 -7.71 15.54 59.00
C HIS A 2 -6.65 15.42 57.87
N SER A 3 -6.46 16.37 57.11
CA SER A 3 -6.43 17.85 57.09
C SER A 3 -5.00 18.37 56.81
N ARG A 4 -4.94 19.23 55.80
CA ARG A 4 -4.18 20.50 55.75
C ARG A 4 -2.65 20.38 55.55
N ARG A 5 -2.02 21.22 54.83
CA ARG A 5 -2.10 22.55 54.20
C ARG A 5 -0.69 22.91 53.72
N THR A 6 -0.57 23.51 52.60
CA THR A 6 -0.23 24.87 52.18
C THR A 6 1.27 25.20 52.17
N ASP A 7 1.74 25.79 51.17
CA ASP A 7 2.07 27.12 50.68
C ASP A 7 3.31 26.99 49.78
N GLY A 8 3.45 27.53 48.65
CA GLY A 8 3.15 28.89 48.15
C GLY A 8 4.45 29.66 48.02
N ARG A 9 4.86 29.97 46.78
CA ARG A 9 5.40 31.27 46.39
C ARG A 9 6.07 31.24 45.00
N THR A 10 5.45 31.89 44.07
CA THR A 10 6.06 32.72 43.02
C THR A 10 6.38 34.11 43.63
N PRO A 11 6.97 35.08 42.95
CA PRO A 11 7.59 35.20 41.63
C PRO A 11 8.91 36.00 41.64
N THR A 12 9.58 36.24 40.51
CA THR A 12 10.02 37.58 40.13
C THR A 12 10.54 37.64 38.69
N GLN A 13 10.07 38.69 38.05
CA GLN A 13 10.43 39.31 36.79
C GLN A 13 11.88 39.89 36.80
N GLY A 14 12.41 40.10 35.61
CA GLY A 14 13.50 41.01 35.30
C GLY A 14 13.89 40.78 33.84
N ALA A 15 13.35 41.46 32.90
CA ALA A 15 13.52 42.80 32.40
C ALA A 15 14.86 43.04 31.67
N CYS A 16 14.71 43.27 30.37
CA CYS A 16 15.29 44.30 29.54
C CYS A 16 16.77 44.28 29.16
N GLY A 17 17.06 44.36 27.87
CA GLY A 17 18.37 44.70 27.32
C GLY A 17 18.34 44.77 25.80
N ARG A 18 17.78 45.82 25.24
CA ARG A 18 18.06 46.24 23.85
C ARG A 18 19.50 46.72 23.76
N LEU A 19 20.15 46.44 22.63
CA LEU A 19 21.07 47.40 22.02
C LEU A 19 21.24 47.08 20.53
N SER A 20 20.79 48.03 19.76
CA SER A 20 21.03 48.27 18.35
C SER A 20 22.45 48.75 18.11
N LEU A 21 23.08 48.35 17.01
CA LEU A 21 24.08 49.18 16.36
C LEU A 21 24.09 48.92 14.84
N CYS A 22 23.61 49.94 14.17
CA CYS A 22 23.84 50.29 12.77
C CYS A 22 25.34 50.55 12.51
N ARG A 23 25.87 50.10 11.40
CA ARG A 23 26.91 50.84 10.69
C ARG A 23 26.74 50.73 9.18
N ARG A 24 26.50 51.91 8.60
CA ARG A 24 26.64 52.26 7.19
C ARG A 24 28.10 52.53 6.84
N SER A 25 28.50 52.17 5.61
CA SER A 25 29.43 52.94 4.78
C SER A 25 29.29 52.41 3.37
N ALA A 26 28.77 53.08 2.41
CA ALA A 26 29.05 54.31 1.70
C ALA A 26 30.17 54.20 0.66
N PHE A 27 29.75 54.30 -0.59
CA PHE A 27 30.35 54.94 -1.76
C PHE A 27 31.66 54.44 -2.37
N ARG A 28 31.61 54.04 -3.66
CA ARG A 28 32.35 54.75 -4.72
C ARG A 28 31.76 54.45 -6.11
N THR A 29 31.71 55.50 -6.90
CA THR A 29 31.13 55.75 -8.19
C THR A 29 32.09 55.54 -9.36
N ARG A 30 31.55 55.08 -10.51
CA ARG A 30 31.76 55.44 -11.93
C ARG A 30 32.96 54.84 -12.71
N PRO A 31 32.96 54.80 -14.07
CA PRO A 31 32.11 55.52 -15.03
C PRO A 31 31.53 54.69 -16.24
N ASN A 32 30.67 55.37 -16.94
CA ASN A 32 29.97 55.16 -18.18
C ASN A 32 30.80 54.63 -19.38
N PHE A 33 30.14 53.76 -20.15
CA PHE A 33 30.31 53.67 -21.60
C PHE A 33 28.94 53.47 -22.22
N PHE A 34 28.45 54.49 -22.93
CA PHE A 34 27.38 54.41 -23.92
C PHE A 34 28.02 54.54 -25.32
N PRO A 35 27.65 53.73 -26.30
CA PRO A 35 27.69 54.16 -27.67
C PRO A 35 26.29 54.61 -28.14
N ASP A 36 26.27 55.70 -28.87
CA ASP A 36 25.13 56.28 -29.56
C ASP A 36 24.48 55.26 -30.50
N ILE A 37 23.14 55.23 -30.47
CA ILE A 37 22.33 54.57 -31.50
C ILE A 37 21.38 55.59 -32.09
N ASP A 38 21.61 55.82 -33.38
CA ASP A 38 20.81 56.65 -34.27
C ASP A 38 19.34 56.20 -34.38
N ASP A 39 18.50 57.19 -34.44
CA ASP A 39 17.07 57.15 -34.67
C ASP A 39 16.67 56.41 -35.97
N LYS A 40 15.92 55.32 -35.85
CA LYS A 40 14.98 54.86 -36.88
C LYS A 40 13.68 54.31 -36.27
N PRO A 41 12.57 55.06 -36.33
CA PRO A 41 11.31 54.66 -35.72
C PRO A 41 10.41 53.88 -36.66
N MET A 42 10.77 52.69 -37.11
CA MET A 42 9.86 51.85 -37.94
C MET A 42 9.95 50.33 -37.78
N GLN A 43 10.75 49.86 -36.85
CA GLN A 43 10.84 48.38 -36.54
C GLN A 43 10.20 48.00 -35.20
N LEU A 44 9.99 48.92 -34.28
CA LEU A 44 9.49 48.61 -32.93
C LEU A 44 8.02 48.18 -32.92
N LYS A 45 7.18 48.71 -33.85
CA LYS A 45 5.75 48.30 -33.89
C LYS A 45 5.52 46.87 -34.40
N LYS A 46 6.40 46.30 -35.21
CA LYS A 46 6.26 44.92 -35.68
C LYS A 46 6.77 43.91 -34.66
N ILE A 47 7.75 44.28 -33.84
CA ILE A 47 8.26 43.38 -32.76
C ILE A 47 7.29 43.36 -31.59
N VAL A 48 6.67 44.45 -31.22
CA VAL A 48 5.67 44.49 -30.14
C VAL A 48 4.36 43.76 -30.51
N ILE A 49 3.97 43.79 -31.79
CA ILE A 49 2.78 43.04 -32.26
C ILE A 49 3.07 41.54 -32.36
N LEU A 50 4.29 41.12 -32.73
CA LEU A 50 4.68 39.70 -32.74
C LEU A 50 4.92 39.12 -31.33
N THR A 51 5.42 39.93 -30.37
CA THR A 51 5.55 39.52 -28.97
C THR A 51 4.22 39.47 -28.27
N LEU A 52 3.27 40.35 -28.55
CA LEU A 52 1.91 40.33 -28.03
C LEU A 52 1.07 39.19 -28.65
N ALA A 53 1.31 38.81 -29.93
CA ALA A 53 0.68 37.64 -30.54
C ALA A 53 1.28 36.33 -30.03
N ALA A 54 2.58 36.29 -29.72
CA ALA A 54 3.22 35.10 -29.09
C ALA A 54 2.87 34.94 -27.62
N LEU A 55 2.64 36.04 -26.88
CA LEU A 55 2.10 35.99 -25.49
C LEU A 55 0.59 35.71 -25.45
N GLY A 56 -0.13 35.98 -26.52
CA GLY A 56 -1.57 35.67 -26.64
C GLY A 56 -1.86 34.21 -27.06
N LEU A 57 -0.88 33.48 -27.65
CA LEU A 57 -1.02 32.05 -27.99
C LEU A 57 -0.44 31.11 -26.92
N ALA A 58 0.25 31.61 -25.90
CA ALA A 58 0.77 30.80 -24.79
C ALA A 58 -0.17 30.79 -23.57
N ALA A 59 -1.32 31.42 -23.64
CA ALA A 59 -2.43 31.19 -22.71
C ALA A 59 -3.24 29.99 -23.22
N THR A 60 -2.60 28.83 -23.38
CA THR A 60 -3.31 27.57 -23.23
C THR A 60 -3.85 27.60 -21.81
N CYS A 61 -5.16 27.78 -21.68
CA CYS A 61 -5.90 27.62 -20.46
C CYS A 61 -5.56 26.24 -19.85
N THR A 62 -4.52 26.17 -19.05
CA THR A 62 -4.48 25.19 -17.99
C THR A 62 -5.58 25.63 -17.02
N GLN A 63 -6.80 25.12 -17.21
CA GLN A 63 -7.83 25.28 -16.19
C GLN A 63 -7.22 24.71 -14.92
N PRO A 64 -7.17 25.49 -13.82
CA PRO A 64 -6.70 24.95 -12.56
C PRO A 64 -7.59 23.75 -12.22
N LEU A 65 -6.98 22.62 -11.86
CA LEU A 65 -7.70 21.46 -11.34
C LEU A 65 -8.56 21.92 -10.17
N ALA A 66 -9.83 21.55 -10.16
CA ALA A 66 -10.76 21.95 -9.12
C ALA A 66 -10.36 21.31 -7.79
N LYS A 67 -10.08 22.13 -6.79
CA LYS A 67 -9.60 21.71 -5.46
C LYS A 67 -10.70 21.70 -4.40
N THR A 68 -11.73 22.49 -4.57
CA THR A 68 -12.83 22.65 -3.61
C THR A 68 -14.17 22.32 -4.27
N ALA A 69 -15.17 22.00 -3.44
CA ALA A 69 -16.53 21.76 -3.91
C ALA A 69 -17.10 22.96 -4.69
N ASP A 70 -16.73 24.18 -4.27
CA ASP A 70 -17.20 25.41 -4.95
C ASP A 70 -16.55 25.58 -6.33
N GLU A 71 -15.28 25.20 -6.48
CA GLU A 71 -14.58 25.20 -7.78
C GLU A 71 -15.17 24.14 -8.70
N VAL A 72 -15.48 22.93 -8.20
CA VAL A 72 -16.18 21.89 -8.95
C VAL A 72 -17.51 22.41 -9.47
N ARG A 73 -18.36 22.95 -8.57
CA ARG A 73 -19.68 23.52 -8.94
C ARG A 73 -19.57 24.70 -9.88
N ALA A 74 -18.56 25.57 -9.70
CA ALA A 74 -18.34 26.72 -10.58
C ALA A 74 -18.03 26.27 -12.00
N ARG A 75 -17.19 25.24 -12.17
CA ARG A 75 -16.86 24.63 -13.47
C ARG A 75 -18.11 24.05 -14.15
N CYS A 76 -18.89 23.23 -13.45
CA CYS A 76 -20.09 22.62 -14.02
C CYS A 76 -21.13 23.69 -14.42
N ARG A 77 -21.29 24.74 -13.60
CA ARG A 77 -22.17 25.89 -13.96
C ARG A 77 -21.70 26.62 -15.21
N ALA A 78 -20.38 26.80 -15.38
CA ALA A 78 -19.82 27.40 -16.58
C ALA A 78 -20.07 26.53 -17.84
N GLU A 79 -20.12 25.21 -17.66
CA GLU A 79 -20.44 24.23 -18.70
C GLU A 79 -21.96 24.01 -18.87
N HIS A 80 -22.82 24.68 -18.10
CA HIS A 80 -24.28 24.58 -18.11
C HIS A 80 -24.80 23.15 -17.93
N ARG A 81 -24.18 22.35 -17.05
CA ARG A 81 -24.58 20.99 -16.74
C ARG A 81 -24.49 20.69 -15.24
N PRO A 82 -25.16 19.65 -14.75
CA PRO A 82 -24.95 19.20 -13.38
C PRO A 82 -23.54 18.63 -13.19
N CYS A 83 -22.98 18.76 -11.97
CA CYS A 83 -21.78 18.06 -11.59
C CYS A 83 -22.10 16.59 -11.31
N VAL A 84 -21.40 15.66 -11.97
CA VAL A 84 -21.62 14.23 -11.83
C VAL A 84 -20.60 13.63 -10.87
N GLY A 85 -21.06 13.03 -9.79
CA GLY A 85 -20.27 12.26 -8.84
C GLY A 85 -20.37 10.76 -9.12
N LEU A 86 -19.24 10.08 -9.18
CA LEU A 86 -19.16 8.63 -9.25
C LEU A 86 -18.83 8.07 -7.87
N VAL A 87 -19.69 7.20 -7.34
CA VAL A 87 -19.56 6.59 -6.01
C VAL A 87 -19.45 5.09 -6.14
N LEU A 88 -18.34 4.53 -5.69
CA LEU A 88 -18.00 3.11 -5.85
C LEU A 88 -17.90 2.42 -4.49
N SER A 89 -18.74 1.42 -4.25
CA SER A 89 -18.74 0.68 -2.99
C SER A 89 -17.57 -0.29 -2.86
N GLY A 90 -17.25 -0.66 -1.64
CA GLY A 90 -16.39 -1.82 -1.36
C GLY A 90 -17.13 -3.14 -1.62
N GLY A 91 -16.37 -4.23 -1.66
CA GLY A 91 -16.93 -5.58 -1.87
C GLY A 91 -15.90 -6.64 -2.29
N GLY A 92 -14.61 -6.43 -2.07
CA GLY A 92 -13.55 -7.35 -2.48
C GLY A 92 -13.59 -7.59 -3.99
N ALA A 93 -13.48 -8.86 -4.43
CA ALA A 93 -13.51 -9.23 -5.85
C ALA A 93 -14.78 -8.76 -6.57
N ARG A 94 -15.92 -8.67 -5.89
CA ARG A 94 -17.18 -8.17 -6.48
C ARG A 94 -17.02 -6.75 -7.02
N GLY A 95 -16.10 -5.95 -6.44
CA GLY A 95 -15.79 -4.59 -6.88
C GLY A 95 -15.17 -4.51 -8.29
N PHE A 96 -14.69 -5.60 -8.87
CA PHE A 96 -14.26 -5.61 -10.29
C PHE A 96 -15.40 -5.24 -11.25
N ALA A 97 -16.66 -5.39 -10.82
CA ALA A 97 -17.83 -4.96 -11.59
C ALA A 97 -17.81 -3.44 -11.87
N HIS A 98 -17.16 -2.64 -11.03
CA HIS A 98 -17.00 -1.20 -11.27
C HIS A 98 -16.33 -0.92 -12.61
N THR A 99 -15.35 -1.75 -13.02
CA THR A 99 -14.68 -1.61 -14.32
C THR A 99 -15.65 -1.72 -15.49
N GLY A 100 -16.58 -2.71 -15.45
CA GLY A 100 -17.59 -2.84 -16.48
C GLY A 100 -18.59 -1.67 -16.52
N VAL A 101 -18.86 -1.04 -15.37
CA VAL A 101 -19.67 0.19 -15.31
C VAL A 101 -18.91 1.37 -15.93
N LEU A 102 -17.59 1.48 -15.67
CA LEU A 102 -16.76 2.52 -16.29
C LEU A 102 -16.72 2.41 -17.80
N ASP A 103 -16.73 1.19 -18.37
CA ASP A 103 -16.82 1.02 -19.82
C ASP A 103 -18.06 1.72 -20.41
N VAL A 104 -19.22 1.52 -19.79
CA VAL A 104 -20.47 2.15 -20.25
C VAL A 104 -20.43 3.67 -20.05
N ILE A 105 -19.84 4.16 -18.96
CA ILE A 105 -19.66 5.59 -18.72
C ILE A 105 -18.80 6.23 -19.83
N GLU A 106 -17.69 5.59 -20.22
CA GLU A 106 -16.82 6.07 -21.29
C GLU A 106 -17.48 5.91 -22.69
N GLU A 107 -18.20 4.81 -22.95
CA GLU A 107 -18.97 4.61 -24.19
C GLU A 107 -19.99 5.73 -24.41
N LEU A 108 -20.71 6.11 -23.36
CA LEU A 108 -21.71 7.17 -23.40
C LEU A 108 -21.12 8.57 -23.42
N GLY A 109 -19.85 8.72 -23.07
CA GLY A 109 -19.21 10.02 -23.00
C GLY A 109 -19.69 10.85 -21.80
N ILE A 110 -19.88 10.21 -20.65
CA ILE A 110 -20.28 10.89 -19.41
C ILE A 110 -19.02 11.49 -18.76
N LYS A 111 -19.06 12.79 -18.47
CA LYS A 111 -18.00 13.49 -17.78
C LYS A 111 -18.21 13.36 -16.27
N ILE A 112 -17.24 12.74 -15.59
CA ILE A 112 -17.24 12.60 -14.13
C ILE A 112 -16.47 13.76 -13.53
N ASP A 113 -17.05 14.43 -12.52
CA ASP A 113 -16.48 15.62 -11.87
C ASP A 113 -15.82 15.32 -10.53
N VAL A 114 -16.32 14.31 -9.80
CA VAL A 114 -15.75 13.82 -8.55
C VAL A 114 -15.89 12.32 -8.46
N VAL A 115 -14.94 11.66 -7.82
CA VAL A 115 -14.98 10.20 -7.58
C VAL A 115 -14.80 9.95 -6.08
N THR A 116 -15.65 9.10 -5.52
CA THR A 116 -15.47 8.62 -4.14
C THR A 116 -15.57 7.10 -4.12
N GLY A 117 -14.80 6.48 -3.23
CA GLY A 117 -14.80 5.02 -3.17
C GLY A 117 -14.32 4.47 -1.84
N THR A 118 -14.73 3.23 -1.58
CA THR A 118 -14.33 2.48 -0.39
C THR A 118 -13.77 1.11 -0.81
N SER A 119 -12.68 0.64 -0.16
CA SER A 119 -12.08 -0.67 -0.41
C SER A 119 -11.78 -0.87 -1.91
N MET A 120 -12.27 -1.94 -2.55
CA MET A 120 -12.09 -2.14 -3.99
C MET A 120 -12.64 -0.98 -4.83
N GLY A 121 -13.71 -0.32 -4.38
CA GLY A 121 -14.20 0.89 -5.03
C GLY A 121 -13.21 2.06 -4.98
N SER A 122 -12.40 2.16 -3.94
CA SER A 122 -11.30 3.14 -3.86
C SER A 122 -10.16 2.79 -4.82
N MET A 123 -9.89 1.50 -5.04
CA MET A 123 -8.88 1.02 -5.99
C MET A 123 -9.26 1.39 -7.43
N ILE A 124 -10.44 0.97 -7.86
CA ILE A 124 -10.92 1.21 -9.22
C ILE A 124 -11.19 2.72 -9.43
N GLY A 125 -11.87 3.36 -8.47
CA GLY A 125 -12.19 4.79 -8.54
C GLY A 125 -10.97 5.69 -8.51
N GLY A 126 -9.98 5.39 -7.67
CA GLY A 126 -8.73 6.14 -7.58
C GLY A 126 -7.86 5.97 -8.83
N ALA A 127 -7.78 4.77 -9.41
CA ALA A 127 -7.11 4.56 -10.69
C ALA A 127 -7.79 5.38 -11.81
N TYR A 128 -9.12 5.38 -11.88
CA TYR A 128 -9.87 6.17 -12.82
C TYR A 128 -9.66 7.68 -12.62
N ALA A 129 -9.66 8.13 -11.37
CA ALA A 129 -9.42 9.52 -11.00
C ALA A 129 -7.99 9.98 -11.32
N ALA A 130 -7.01 9.07 -11.26
CA ALA A 130 -5.63 9.31 -11.64
C ALA A 130 -5.40 9.37 -13.15
N GLY A 131 -6.42 9.02 -13.97
CA GLY A 131 -6.35 9.14 -15.42
C GLY A 131 -6.31 7.82 -16.19
N TYR A 132 -6.40 6.66 -15.53
CA TYR A 132 -6.56 5.39 -16.24
C TYR A 132 -7.92 5.32 -16.95
N SER A 133 -7.95 4.76 -18.14
CA SER A 133 -9.20 4.41 -18.83
C SER A 133 -9.80 3.13 -18.24
N ALA A 134 -11.09 2.91 -18.49
CA ALA A 134 -11.75 1.66 -18.12
C ALA A 134 -11.06 0.43 -18.72
N ALA A 135 -10.59 0.53 -19.97
CA ALA A 135 -9.84 -0.53 -20.65
C ALA A 135 -8.51 -0.83 -19.95
N GLU A 136 -7.72 0.19 -19.58
CA GLU A 136 -6.46 0.00 -18.87
C GLU A 136 -6.67 -0.60 -17.47
N ILE A 137 -7.71 -0.16 -16.74
CA ILE A 137 -8.07 -0.76 -15.45
C ILE A 137 -8.46 -2.23 -15.62
N ARG A 138 -9.20 -2.56 -16.68
CA ARG A 138 -9.55 -3.95 -17.02
C ARG A 138 -8.30 -4.79 -17.25
N ASP A 139 -7.37 -4.31 -18.08
CA ASP A 139 -6.14 -5.02 -18.41
C ASP A 139 -5.28 -5.23 -17.14
N ILE A 140 -5.21 -4.24 -16.26
CA ILE A 140 -4.55 -4.37 -14.96
C ILE A 140 -5.22 -5.46 -14.13
N VAL A 141 -6.54 -5.41 -13.92
CA VAL A 141 -7.28 -6.37 -13.11
C VAL A 141 -7.15 -7.81 -13.62
N LEU A 142 -7.20 -7.99 -14.95
CA LEU A 142 -7.05 -9.31 -15.58
C LEU A 142 -5.61 -9.82 -15.57
N GLY A 143 -4.62 -8.92 -15.54
CA GLY A 143 -3.20 -9.25 -15.54
C GLY A 143 -2.60 -9.53 -14.15
N VAL A 144 -3.33 -9.29 -13.04
CA VAL A 144 -2.82 -9.52 -11.68
C VAL A 144 -2.65 -11.01 -11.41
N ASP A 145 -1.48 -11.41 -10.94
CA ASP A 145 -1.27 -12.72 -10.32
C ASP A 145 -1.83 -12.73 -8.89
N TRP A 146 -3.10 -13.12 -8.79
CA TRP A 146 -3.81 -13.16 -7.50
C TRP A 146 -3.26 -14.21 -6.54
N ASP A 147 -2.63 -15.29 -7.02
CA ASP A 147 -1.99 -16.29 -6.16
C ASP A 147 -0.79 -15.68 -5.45
N ARG A 148 0.04 -14.97 -6.18
CA ARG A 148 1.18 -14.24 -5.62
C ARG A 148 0.73 -13.10 -4.70
N MET A 149 -0.24 -12.28 -5.13
CA MET A 149 -0.78 -11.16 -4.36
C MET A 149 -1.32 -11.59 -2.99
N MET A 150 -1.89 -12.79 -2.90
CA MET A 150 -2.50 -13.35 -1.69
C MET A 150 -1.62 -14.38 -1.00
N ALA A 151 -0.38 -14.54 -1.44
CA ALA A 151 0.55 -15.51 -0.85
C ALA A 151 0.91 -15.11 0.60
N PRO A 152 0.91 -16.07 1.55
CA PRO A 152 1.21 -15.76 2.96
C PRO A 152 2.70 -15.48 3.22
N ARG A 153 3.56 -15.66 2.23
CA ARG A 153 5.02 -15.43 2.30
C ARG A 153 5.59 -15.15 0.92
N ALA A 154 6.80 -14.61 0.88
CA ALA A 154 7.57 -14.46 -0.35
C ALA A 154 7.79 -15.79 -1.07
N ASP A 155 7.97 -15.72 -2.39
CA ASP A 155 8.33 -16.89 -3.19
C ASP A 155 9.66 -17.48 -2.71
N ARG A 156 9.78 -18.83 -2.80
CA ARG A 156 10.97 -19.52 -2.33
C ARG A 156 12.26 -19.01 -2.99
N GLU A 157 12.18 -18.55 -4.23
CA GLU A 157 13.33 -18.02 -4.96
C GLU A 157 13.89 -16.73 -4.33
N GLU A 158 13.01 -15.92 -3.74
CA GLU A 158 13.33 -14.64 -3.09
C GLU A 158 13.84 -14.81 -1.65
N LEU A 159 13.57 -15.96 -1.02
CA LEU A 159 14.01 -16.20 0.36
C LEU A 159 15.54 -16.28 0.46
N PRO A 160 16.14 -15.68 1.50
CA PRO A 160 17.55 -15.91 1.83
C PRO A 160 17.85 -17.40 2.03
N TRP A 161 19.08 -17.82 1.71
CA TRP A 161 19.50 -19.21 1.85
C TRP A 161 19.19 -19.80 3.24
N ARG A 162 19.37 -19.02 4.29
CA ARG A 162 19.10 -19.44 5.66
C ARG A 162 17.66 -19.85 5.91
N LEU A 163 16.70 -19.09 5.37
CA LEU A 163 15.28 -19.41 5.46
C LEU A 163 14.91 -20.60 4.56
N LYS A 164 15.57 -20.76 3.41
CA LYS A 164 15.40 -21.93 2.55
C LYS A 164 15.80 -23.23 3.24
N VAL A 165 16.86 -23.21 4.06
CA VAL A 165 17.31 -24.38 4.84
C VAL A 165 16.32 -24.74 5.95
N ASP A 166 15.69 -23.74 6.56
CA ASP A 166 14.69 -23.98 7.61
C ASP A 166 13.46 -24.76 7.11
N ASP A 167 13.07 -24.56 5.84
CA ASP A 167 11.96 -25.31 5.24
C ASP A 167 12.19 -26.83 5.19
N TYR A 168 13.44 -27.28 5.13
CA TYR A 168 13.78 -28.71 5.18
C TYR A 168 13.82 -29.29 6.59
N LYS A 169 14.06 -28.42 7.59
CA LYS A 169 14.19 -28.87 8.98
C LYS A 169 12.84 -28.96 9.68
N ASN A 170 11.83 -28.23 9.24
CA ASN A 170 10.61 -27.98 10.01
C ASN A 170 9.36 -28.32 9.22
N LEU A 171 8.63 -29.34 9.68
CA LEU A 171 7.31 -29.70 9.17
C LEU A 171 6.25 -28.77 9.80
N ALA A 172 5.50 -28.10 8.95
CA ALA A 172 4.35 -27.25 9.24
C ALA A 172 4.52 -26.27 10.43
N VAL A 173 4.55 -24.99 10.17
CA VAL A 173 4.86 -24.01 11.20
C VAL A 173 3.86 -22.89 11.22
N SER A 174 3.28 -22.67 12.38
CA SER A 174 2.65 -21.39 12.74
C SER A 174 3.66 -20.57 13.56
N GLY A 175 4.02 -19.40 13.07
CA GLY A 175 4.90 -18.49 13.80
C GLY A 175 4.10 -17.66 14.82
N ILE A 176 4.56 -17.60 16.05
CA ILE A 176 4.03 -16.74 17.09
C ILE A 176 5.12 -15.72 17.43
N GLU A 177 4.81 -14.44 17.29
CA GLU A 177 5.73 -13.37 17.69
C GLU A 177 5.49 -12.97 19.16
N PHE A 178 6.58 -12.59 19.83
CA PHE A 178 6.51 -12.07 21.20
C PHE A 178 6.99 -10.62 21.24
N GLY A 179 6.22 -9.78 21.92
CA GLY A 179 6.65 -8.42 22.22
C GLY A 179 7.78 -8.40 23.26
N LYS A 180 8.49 -7.27 23.38
CA LYS A 180 9.51 -7.07 24.44
C LYS A 180 8.95 -7.22 25.86
N ASP A 181 7.63 -7.09 26.02
CA ASP A 181 6.88 -7.29 27.27
C ASP A 181 6.54 -8.78 27.54
N GLY A 182 7.02 -9.69 26.68
CA GLY A 182 6.77 -11.12 26.77
C GLY A 182 5.34 -11.55 26.42
N ARG A 183 4.51 -10.62 25.92
CA ARG A 183 3.15 -10.96 25.49
C ARG A 183 3.17 -11.56 24.09
N VAL A 184 2.30 -12.54 23.89
CA VAL A 184 2.06 -13.10 22.55
C VAL A 184 1.53 -11.99 21.66
N LYS A 185 2.21 -11.76 20.54
CA LYS A 185 1.79 -10.91 19.47
C LYS A 185 1.28 -11.78 18.34
N LEU A 186 -0.02 -11.82 18.16
CA LEU A 186 -0.60 -12.45 16.98
C LEU A 186 -0.15 -11.68 15.72
N PRO A 187 -0.02 -12.34 14.57
CA PRO A 187 0.22 -11.64 13.32
C PRO A 187 -0.81 -10.52 13.13
N ASP A 188 -0.35 -9.34 12.71
CA ASP A 188 -1.24 -8.19 12.48
C ASP A 188 -2.20 -8.47 11.31
N SER A 189 -1.92 -9.51 10.48
CA SER A 189 -2.73 -9.93 9.33
C SER A 189 -2.45 -11.38 8.94
N VAL A 190 -3.40 -11.99 8.23
CA VAL A 190 -3.23 -13.32 7.61
C VAL A 190 -2.40 -13.22 6.34
N ILE A 191 -2.57 -12.13 5.58
CA ILE A 191 -1.88 -11.88 4.31
C ILE A 191 -0.90 -10.74 4.52
N PRO A 192 0.40 -10.94 4.20
CA PRO A 192 1.37 -9.87 4.16
C PRO A 192 0.95 -8.79 3.16
N SER A 193 1.29 -7.54 3.45
CA SER A 193 0.88 -6.42 2.62
C SER A 193 1.87 -6.09 1.51
N GLU A 194 3.03 -6.72 1.47
CA GLU A 194 4.15 -6.34 0.61
C GLU A 194 3.79 -6.34 -0.88
N GLU A 195 3.25 -7.45 -1.39
CA GLU A 195 2.88 -7.55 -2.80
C GLU A 195 1.82 -6.51 -3.19
N LEU A 196 0.88 -6.25 -2.28
CA LEU A 196 -0.12 -5.21 -2.47
C LEU A 196 0.49 -3.81 -2.44
N ASP A 197 1.40 -3.54 -1.51
CA ASP A 197 2.07 -2.25 -1.39
C ASP A 197 2.93 -1.98 -2.64
N LEU A 198 3.67 -2.98 -3.15
CA LEU A 198 4.44 -2.89 -4.39
C LEU A 198 3.52 -2.67 -5.61
N PHE A 199 2.46 -3.47 -5.72
CA PHE A 199 1.46 -3.31 -6.80
C PHE A 199 0.86 -1.91 -6.81
N LEU A 200 0.45 -1.40 -5.65
CA LEU A 200 -0.10 -0.04 -5.56
C LEU A 200 0.96 0.99 -5.92
N ASN A 201 2.19 0.84 -5.45
CA ASN A 201 3.26 1.77 -5.77
C ASN A 201 3.54 1.82 -7.28
N ASP A 202 3.60 0.66 -7.95
CA ASP A 202 3.76 0.57 -9.41
C ASP A 202 2.57 1.20 -10.15
N LYS A 203 1.34 0.88 -9.76
CA LYS A 203 0.14 1.34 -10.49
C LYS A 203 -0.29 2.77 -10.15
N THR A 204 0.08 3.30 -9.01
CA THR A 204 -0.22 4.71 -8.68
C THR A 204 0.93 5.66 -9.01
N GLY A 205 2.16 5.17 -9.15
CA GLY A 205 3.35 5.88 -9.64
C GLY A 205 3.39 7.38 -9.32
N PRO A 206 3.33 8.27 -10.33
CA PRO A 206 3.38 9.73 -10.12
C PRO A 206 2.19 10.31 -9.36
N ALA A 207 1.04 9.65 -9.32
CA ALA A 207 -0.05 10.07 -8.44
C ALA A 207 0.33 9.98 -6.95
N ASN A 208 1.40 9.23 -6.61
CA ASN A 208 1.94 9.21 -5.26
C ASN A 208 2.67 10.49 -4.85
N TYR A 209 3.04 11.36 -5.81
CA TYR A 209 3.61 12.68 -5.52
C TYR A 209 2.54 13.76 -5.32
N VAL A 210 1.28 13.44 -5.60
CA VAL A 210 0.14 14.31 -5.32
C VAL A 210 -0.31 14.08 -3.89
N ASN A 211 -0.08 15.05 -3.01
CA ASN A 211 -0.47 14.95 -1.60
C ASN A 211 -1.90 15.44 -1.31
N ASP A 212 -2.55 16.07 -2.30
CA ASP A 212 -3.96 16.44 -2.25
C ASP A 212 -4.70 15.74 -3.39
N LEU A 213 -5.45 14.68 -3.07
CA LEU A 213 -6.14 13.85 -4.05
C LEU A 213 -7.28 14.60 -4.78
N THR A 214 -7.63 15.81 -4.34
CA THR A 214 -8.53 16.69 -5.08
C THR A 214 -7.84 17.36 -6.28
N GLU A 215 -6.51 17.27 -6.36
CA GLU A 215 -5.70 17.76 -7.50
C GLU A 215 -5.47 16.70 -8.58
N LEU A 216 -5.94 15.46 -8.39
CA LEU A 216 -5.91 14.44 -9.44
C LEU A 216 -6.69 14.89 -10.68
N ALA A 217 -6.56 14.15 -11.75
CA ALA A 217 -7.29 14.42 -13.01
C ALA A 217 -8.79 14.58 -12.80
N ILE A 218 -9.36 13.76 -11.88
CA ILE A 218 -10.68 13.95 -11.29
C ILE A 218 -10.48 14.01 -9.77
N PRO A 219 -11.03 15.01 -9.06
CA PRO A 219 -11.03 15.06 -7.59
C PRO A 219 -11.49 13.74 -6.98
N PHE A 220 -10.67 13.19 -6.08
CA PHE A 220 -10.89 11.87 -5.49
C PHE A 220 -10.93 11.90 -3.96
N GLY A 221 -11.75 11.04 -3.37
CA GLY A 221 -11.78 10.78 -1.95
C GLY A 221 -12.01 9.31 -1.62
N ALA A 222 -11.15 8.74 -0.79
CA ALA A 222 -11.31 7.39 -0.25
C ALA A 222 -11.76 7.43 1.22
N ILE A 223 -12.48 6.40 1.64
CA ILE A 223 -12.89 6.24 3.04
C ILE A 223 -12.04 5.18 3.72
N ALA A 224 -11.64 5.49 4.95
CA ALA A 224 -11.08 4.53 5.89
C ALA A 224 -11.79 4.65 7.25
N THR A 225 -11.56 3.69 8.13
CA THR A 225 -12.05 3.69 9.52
C THR A 225 -10.86 3.76 10.47
N ASP A 226 -10.85 4.70 11.38
CA ASP A 226 -9.87 4.73 12.49
C ASP A 226 -10.27 3.67 13.52
N LEU A 227 -9.44 2.64 13.65
CA LEU A 227 -9.71 1.50 14.52
C LEU A 227 -9.68 1.89 16.01
N VAL A 228 -8.99 2.98 16.38
CA VAL A 228 -8.83 3.42 17.77
C VAL A 228 -9.99 4.30 18.22
N SER A 229 -10.35 5.31 17.40
CA SER A 229 -11.45 6.24 17.73
C SER A 229 -12.83 5.73 17.27
N GLY A 230 -12.88 4.81 16.29
CA GLY A 230 -14.12 4.39 15.65
C GLY A 230 -14.71 5.45 14.72
N GLU A 231 -13.89 6.41 14.25
CA GLU A 231 -14.33 7.48 13.38
C GLU A 231 -14.16 7.13 11.90
N ARG A 232 -15.08 7.63 11.06
CA ARG A 232 -14.93 7.68 9.61
C ARG A 232 -13.83 8.67 9.24
N VAL A 233 -12.88 8.24 8.44
CA VAL A 233 -11.76 9.07 7.98
C VAL A 233 -11.84 9.25 6.47
N VAL A 234 -11.86 10.50 6.03
CA VAL A 234 -11.78 10.86 4.61
C VAL A 234 -10.31 11.06 4.24
N LEU A 235 -9.85 10.28 3.28
CA LEU A 235 -8.49 10.32 2.75
C LEU A 235 -8.48 11.12 1.45
N GLN A 236 -8.10 12.39 1.55
CA GLN A 236 -8.00 13.33 0.43
C GLN A 236 -6.73 14.17 0.47
N LYS A 237 -6.29 14.59 1.68
CA LYS A 237 -5.19 15.52 1.89
C LYS A 237 -4.09 14.90 2.73
N ASP A 238 -2.87 15.35 2.48
CA ASP A 238 -1.67 14.88 3.19
C ASP A 238 -1.47 13.36 3.10
N VAL A 239 -1.91 12.76 1.99
CA VAL A 239 -1.84 11.33 1.74
C VAL A 239 -1.64 11.07 0.25
N SER A 240 -0.75 10.13 -0.11
CA SER A 240 -0.61 9.69 -1.49
C SER A 240 -1.77 8.78 -1.91
N LEU A 241 -2.02 8.69 -3.22
CA LEU A 241 -3.09 7.85 -3.75
C LEU A 241 -2.94 6.38 -3.34
N GLY A 242 -1.73 5.81 -3.48
CA GLY A 242 -1.47 4.42 -3.10
C GLY A 242 -1.73 4.18 -1.61
N MET A 243 -1.34 5.12 -0.73
CA MET A 243 -1.60 5.01 0.71
C MET A 243 -3.09 5.14 1.05
N ALA A 244 -3.82 6.02 0.37
CA ALA A 244 -5.26 6.16 0.56
C ALA A 244 -6.01 4.88 0.16
N MET A 245 -5.68 4.31 -1.02
CA MET A 245 -6.22 3.03 -1.47
C MET A 245 -5.87 1.90 -0.50
N ARG A 246 -4.60 1.83 -0.08
CA ARG A 246 -4.10 0.82 0.84
C ARG A 246 -4.81 0.84 2.19
N ALA A 247 -5.02 2.04 2.76
CA ALA A 247 -5.75 2.19 4.01
C ALA A 247 -7.22 1.81 3.86
N SER A 248 -7.86 2.28 2.77
CA SER A 248 -9.27 2.04 2.47
C SER A 248 -9.61 0.55 2.29
N MET A 249 -8.65 -0.28 1.86
CA MET A 249 -8.85 -1.72 1.65
C MET A 249 -8.24 -2.62 2.73
N SER A 250 -7.79 -2.06 3.85
CA SER A 250 -7.19 -2.81 4.96
C SER A 250 -8.25 -3.56 5.75
N LEU A 251 -8.85 -4.61 5.16
CA LEU A 251 -9.88 -5.42 5.82
C LEU A 251 -9.32 -6.07 7.09
N PRO A 252 -9.92 -5.81 8.27
CA PRO A 252 -9.46 -6.36 9.54
C PRO A 252 -9.34 -7.88 9.52
N GLY A 253 -8.19 -8.40 9.98
CA GLY A 253 -7.87 -9.82 9.97
C GLY A 253 -7.31 -10.35 8.64
N VAL A 254 -7.54 -9.68 7.52
CA VAL A 254 -6.97 -10.04 6.21
C VAL A 254 -5.67 -9.28 5.98
N PHE A 255 -5.70 -7.95 6.02
CA PHE A 255 -4.54 -7.08 5.86
C PHE A 255 -4.22 -6.29 7.13
N ALA A 256 -2.95 -6.00 7.33
CA ALA A 256 -2.51 -5.18 8.45
C ALA A 256 -3.08 -3.75 8.36
N PRO A 257 -3.46 -3.14 9.51
CA PRO A 257 -3.85 -1.74 9.58
C PRO A 257 -2.74 -0.82 9.06
N VAL A 258 -3.13 0.29 8.45
CA VAL A 258 -2.19 1.32 7.97
C VAL A 258 -2.16 2.47 8.97
N VAL A 259 -0.97 2.94 9.32
CA VAL A 259 -0.82 4.10 10.20
C VAL A 259 -0.55 5.35 9.35
N ILE A 260 -1.47 6.31 9.40
CA ILE A 260 -1.36 7.63 8.74
C ILE A 260 -1.65 8.69 9.81
N HIS A 261 -0.73 9.64 10.01
CA HIS A 261 -0.86 10.73 10.99
C HIS A 261 -1.28 10.25 12.40
N ASP A 262 -0.58 9.21 12.91
CA ASP A 262 -0.86 8.55 14.20
C ASP A 262 -2.23 7.87 14.33
N ARG A 263 -3.04 7.82 13.27
CA ARG A 263 -4.29 7.08 13.21
C ARG A 263 -4.05 5.67 12.69
N MET A 264 -4.66 4.68 13.32
CA MET A 264 -4.61 3.28 12.88
C MET A 264 -5.83 2.99 12.01
N LEU A 265 -5.61 2.98 10.68
CA LEU A 265 -6.68 2.91 9.69
C LEU A 265 -6.90 1.49 9.18
N VAL A 266 -8.16 1.14 9.06
CA VAL A 266 -8.66 -0.11 8.47
C VAL A 266 -9.70 0.21 7.40
N ASP A 267 -10.22 -0.81 6.73
CA ASP A 267 -11.20 -0.71 5.64
C ASP A 267 -12.38 0.22 6.01
N GLY A 268 -12.69 1.12 5.08
CA GLY A 268 -13.77 2.10 5.25
C GLY A 268 -15.15 1.50 5.23
N GLY A 269 -15.32 0.29 4.69
CA GLY A 269 -16.60 -0.42 4.61
C GLY A 269 -17.26 -0.68 5.96
N LEU A 270 -16.50 -0.61 7.05
CA LEU A 270 -17.06 -0.72 8.41
C LEU A 270 -18.02 0.43 8.73
N LEU A 271 -17.79 1.64 8.22
CA LEU A 271 -18.56 2.84 8.57
C LEU A 271 -19.25 3.51 7.39
N ASP A 272 -18.64 3.47 6.19
CA ASP A 272 -19.18 4.12 5.00
C ASP A 272 -18.71 3.38 3.73
N ASN A 273 -19.44 2.32 3.38
CA ASN A 273 -19.07 1.47 2.25
C ASN A 273 -19.51 2.03 0.89
N LEU A 274 -20.49 2.91 0.86
CA LEU A 274 -20.97 3.58 -0.36
C LEU A 274 -21.02 5.10 -0.11
N PRO A 275 -19.89 5.82 -0.29
CA PRO A 275 -19.69 7.17 0.23
C PRO A 275 -20.41 8.26 -0.57
N VAL A 276 -21.75 8.19 -0.60
CA VAL A 276 -22.65 9.14 -1.28
C VAL A 276 -22.52 10.54 -0.69
N SER A 277 -22.49 10.65 0.65
CA SER A 277 -22.37 11.92 1.35
C SER A 277 -21.07 12.65 0.99
N LEU A 278 -19.96 11.90 0.89
CA LEU A 278 -18.67 12.48 0.50
C LEU A 278 -18.71 13.06 -0.91
N ALA A 279 -19.33 12.37 -1.88
CA ALA A 279 -19.46 12.91 -3.24
C ALA A 279 -20.27 14.23 -3.26
N ARG A 280 -21.32 14.32 -2.44
CA ARG A 280 -22.08 15.58 -2.26
C ARG A 280 -21.22 16.69 -1.63
N GLU A 281 -20.46 16.35 -0.59
CA GLU A 281 -19.52 17.27 0.05
C GLU A 281 -18.47 17.78 -0.94
N MET A 282 -18.01 16.94 -1.88
CA MET A 282 -17.06 17.27 -2.95
C MET A 282 -17.69 18.05 -4.11
N GLY A 283 -19.01 18.26 -4.11
CA GLY A 283 -19.68 19.15 -5.06
C GLY A 283 -20.53 18.46 -6.12
N ALA A 284 -20.82 17.18 -6.02
CA ALA A 284 -21.72 16.48 -6.94
C ALA A 284 -23.18 16.97 -6.80
N ASP A 285 -23.82 17.26 -7.93
CA ASP A 285 -25.26 17.54 -8.03
C ASP A 285 -26.06 16.27 -8.31
N VAL A 286 -25.51 15.38 -9.15
CA VAL A 286 -26.10 14.08 -9.52
C VAL A 286 -25.07 12.99 -9.23
N ILE A 287 -25.53 11.86 -8.70
CA ILE A 287 -24.67 10.75 -8.32
C ILE A 287 -24.97 9.52 -9.19
N ILE A 288 -23.90 8.92 -9.70
CA ILE A 288 -23.89 7.55 -10.20
C ILE A 288 -23.30 6.68 -9.09
N ALA A 289 -24.15 5.98 -8.36
CA ALA A 289 -23.76 5.08 -7.28
C ALA A 289 -23.71 3.65 -7.77
N VAL A 290 -22.58 2.99 -7.60
CA VAL A 290 -22.40 1.57 -7.96
C VAL A 290 -22.25 0.77 -6.66
N ASN A 291 -23.30 0.00 -6.33
CA ASN A 291 -23.33 -0.86 -5.16
C ASN A 291 -23.15 -2.32 -5.57
N VAL A 292 -21.98 -2.89 -5.30
CA VAL A 292 -21.68 -4.29 -5.61
C VAL A 292 -22.18 -5.26 -4.53
N GLY A 293 -22.70 -4.73 -3.41
CA GLY A 293 -23.22 -5.49 -2.29
C GLY A 293 -22.15 -6.28 -1.52
N THR A 294 -22.49 -6.60 -0.28
CA THR A 294 -21.72 -7.48 0.59
C THR A 294 -22.69 -8.46 1.25
N PRO A 295 -23.10 -9.53 0.54
CA PRO A 295 -24.13 -10.44 1.04
C PRO A 295 -23.68 -11.08 2.34
N LEU A 296 -24.62 -11.28 3.25
CA LEU A 296 -24.37 -11.99 4.49
C LEU A 296 -24.05 -13.45 4.20
N LEU A 297 -23.07 -13.99 4.91
CA LEU A 297 -22.71 -15.40 4.85
C LEU A 297 -23.86 -16.28 5.33
N LYS A 298 -24.05 -17.42 4.70
CA LYS A 298 -25.05 -18.42 5.09
C LYS A 298 -24.58 -19.14 6.37
N ARG A 299 -25.54 -19.75 7.08
CA ARG A 299 -25.26 -20.44 8.34
C ARG A 299 -24.17 -21.51 8.20
N GLU A 300 -24.16 -22.20 7.07
CA GLU A 300 -23.21 -23.28 6.77
C GLU A 300 -21.77 -22.77 6.56
N GLU A 301 -21.63 -21.50 6.21
CA GLU A 301 -20.33 -20.85 5.99
C GLU A 301 -19.71 -20.30 7.30
N LEU A 302 -20.50 -20.21 8.37
CA LEU A 302 -20.09 -19.68 9.68
C LEU A 302 -19.44 -20.76 10.55
N GLY A 303 -18.35 -21.36 10.07
CA GLY A 303 -17.71 -22.52 10.71
C GLY A 303 -16.51 -22.21 11.62
N ASN A 304 -15.97 -20.98 11.60
CA ASN A 304 -14.76 -20.62 12.33
C ASN A 304 -14.73 -19.12 12.68
N VAL A 305 -13.73 -18.72 13.50
CA VAL A 305 -13.59 -17.33 13.98
C VAL A 305 -13.43 -16.34 12.81
N VAL A 306 -12.72 -16.72 11.74
CA VAL A 306 -12.47 -15.84 10.58
C VAL A 306 -13.78 -15.54 9.85
N THR A 307 -14.61 -16.56 9.59
CA THR A 307 -15.90 -16.38 8.91
C THR A 307 -16.91 -15.62 9.81
N VAL A 308 -16.84 -15.78 11.12
CA VAL A 308 -17.67 -14.99 12.06
C VAL A 308 -17.23 -13.52 12.02
N MET A 309 -15.92 -13.22 12.02
CA MET A 309 -15.42 -11.85 11.86
C MET A 309 -15.84 -11.24 10.53
N ALA A 310 -15.71 -11.99 9.43
CA ALA A 310 -16.17 -11.55 8.11
C ALA A 310 -17.67 -11.21 8.12
N GLN A 311 -18.49 -12.05 8.77
CA GLN A 311 -19.93 -11.78 8.91
C GLN A 311 -20.21 -10.49 9.71
N MET A 312 -19.44 -10.22 10.77
CA MET A 312 -19.59 -8.96 11.53
C MET A 312 -19.29 -7.75 10.63
N VAL A 313 -18.23 -7.82 9.81
CA VAL A 313 -17.92 -6.78 8.82
C VAL A 313 -19.08 -6.62 7.82
N ASN A 314 -19.58 -7.72 7.24
CA ASN A 314 -20.69 -7.68 6.29
C ASN A 314 -21.96 -7.06 6.89
N LEU A 315 -22.27 -7.36 8.17
CA LEU A 315 -23.42 -6.76 8.87
C LEU A 315 -23.28 -5.24 9.02
N LEU A 316 -22.10 -4.76 9.41
CA LEU A 316 -21.84 -3.32 9.54
C LEU A 316 -21.90 -2.63 8.18
N THR A 317 -21.31 -3.24 7.16
CA THR A 317 -21.32 -2.75 5.78
C THR A 317 -22.74 -2.65 5.23
N GLU A 318 -23.54 -3.70 5.36
CA GLU A 318 -24.95 -3.68 4.92
C GLU A 318 -25.78 -2.59 5.63
N GLN A 319 -25.52 -2.39 6.93
CA GLN A 319 -26.24 -1.37 7.69
C GLN A 319 -25.92 0.05 7.17
N ASN A 320 -24.65 0.38 6.95
CA ASN A 320 -24.28 1.72 6.48
C ASN A 320 -24.65 1.95 5.00
N VAL A 321 -24.58 0.91 4.15
CA VAL A 321 -25.04 0.99 2.74
C VAL A 321 -26.52 1.34 2.66
N ARG A 322 -27.38 0.75 3.51
CA ARG A 322 -28.81 1.10 3.54
C ARG A 322 -29.03 2.57 3.84
N GLN A 323 -28.23 3.16 4.71
CA GLN A 323 -28.28 4.59 5.01
C GLN A 323 -27.85 5.41 3.78
N SER A 324 -26.71 5.07 3.16
CA SER A 324 -26.25 5.76 1.95
C SER A 324 -27.24 5.67 0.79
N LEU A 325 -27.93 4.53 0.64
CA LEU A 325 -28.99 4.37 -0.38
C LEU A 325 -30.21 5.26 -0.11
N ALA A 326 -30.52 5.54 1.15
CA ALA A 326 -31.62 6.44 1.52
C ALA A 326 -31.28 7.91 1.23
N ASP A 327 -30.01 8.26 1.11
CA ASP A 327 -29.52 9.61 0.77
C ASP A 327 -29.53 9.89 -0.76
N LEU A 328 -29.85 8.87 -1.59
CA LEU A 328 -29.97 9.05 -3.03
C LEU A 328 -31.29 9.75 -3.39
N GLY A 329 -31.19 10.79 -4.20
CA GLY A 329 -32.32 11.55 -4.73
C GLY A 329 -32.91 10.90 -6.02
N PRO A 330 -34.03 11.43 -6.53
CA PRO A 330 -34.71 10.89 -7.72
C PRO A 330 -33.88 10.99 -9.01
N GLU A 331 -33.00 11.99 -9.10
CA GLU A 331 -32.12 12.18 -10.26
C GLU A 331 -30.86 11.29 -10.21
N ASP A 332 -30.51 10.77 -9.02
CA ASP A 332 -29.34 9.93 -8.85
C ASP A 332 -29.58 8.55 -9.48
N ILE A 333 -28.52 7.93 -9.98
CA ILE A 333 -28.57 6.66 -10.68
C ILE A 333 -27.88 5.59 -9.82
N LEU A 334 -28.67 4.62 -9.34
CA LEU A 334 -28.14 3.45 -8.65
C LEU A 334 -27.94 2.33 -9.67
N ILE A 335 -26.73 1.75 -9.67
CA ILE A 335 -26.35 0.56 -10.44
C ILE A 335 -26.03 -0.55 -9.45
N THR A 336 -26.76 -1.65 -9.53
CA THR A 336 -26.54 -2.82 -8.68
C THR A 336 -26.31 -4.04 -9.58
N PRO A 337 -25.03 -4.43 -9.80
CA PRO A 337 -24.73 -5.64 -10.55
C PRO A 337 -25.26 -6.89 -9.84
N ASP A 338 -25.77 -7.82 -10.63
CA ASP A 338 -26.18 -9.14 -10.15
C ASP A 338 -24.94 -10.02 -9.93
N LEU A 339 -24.51 -10.14 -8.68
CA LEU A 339 -23.29 -10.82 -8.27
C LEU A 339 -23.56 -11.95 -7.26
N ASP A 340 -24.77 -12.50 -7.20
CA ASP A 340 -25.14 -13.51 -6.19
C ASP A 340 -24.29 -14.79 -6.30
N ASP A 341 -23.77 -15.09 -7.50
CA ASP A 341 -22.89 -16.24 -7.76
C ASP A 341 -21.42 -16.00 -7.39
N PHE A 342 -21.08 -14.81 -6.89
CA PHE A 342 -19.69 -14.42 -6.61
C PHE A 342 -19.51 -13.97 -5.17
N SER A 343 -18.47 -14.50 -4.53
CA SER A 343 -18.01 -14.04 -3.22
C SER A 343 -16.98 -12.91 -3.32
N SER A 344 -16.72 -12.22 -2.21
CA SER A 344 -15.67 -11.20 -2.11
C SER A 344 -14.25 -11.77 -2.32
N ALA A 345 -14.07 -13.10 -2.27
CA ALA A 345 -12.81 -13.78 -2.47
C ALA A 345 -12.59 -14.33 -3.90
N ASP A 346 -13.56 -14.18 -4.81
CA ASP A 346 -13.50 -14.74 -6.17
C ASP A 346 -12.62 -13.92 -7.13
N LEU A 347 -11.41 -13.58 -6.70
CA LEU A 347 -10.44 -12.74 -7.45
C LEU A 347 -10.12 -13.27 -8.84
N LYS A 348 -10.10 -14.60 -9.04
CA LYS A 348 -9.81 -15.25 -10.33
C LYS A 348 -10.98 -15.25 -11.33
N LYS A 349 -12.14 -14.77 -10.91
CA LYS A 349 -13.35 -14.68 -11.76
C LYS A 349 -13.60 -13.25 -12.25
N SER A 350 -12.57 -12.42 -12.25
CA SER A 350 -12.64 -10.99 -12.56
C SER A 350 -13.29 -10.70 -13.90
N ASP A 351 -13.03 -11.48 -14.95
CA ASP A 351 -13.62 -11.37 -16.28
C ASP A 351 -15.17 -11.42 -16.26
N LYS A 352 -15.71 -12.38 -15.52
CA LYS A 352 -17.16 -12.56 -15.39
C LYS A 352 -17.80 -11.47 -14.54
N ILE A 353 -17.11 -11.05 -13.48
CA ILE A 353 -17.58 -10.00 -12.58
C ILE A 353 -17.61 -8.65 -13.30
N ILE A 354 -16.59 -8.32 -14.11
CA ILE A 354 -16.56 -7.13 -14.97
C ILE A 354 -17.76 -7.13 -15.93
N THR A 355 -18.03 -8.27 -16.58
CA THR A 355 -19.17 -8.42 -17.49
C THR A 355 -20.50 -8.14 -16.77
N ARG A 356 -20.69 -8.63 -15.54
CA ARG A 356 -21.89 -8.34 -14.75
C ARG A 356 -22.06 -6.85 -14.45
N GLY A 357 -20.94 -6.14 -14.24
CA GLY A 357 -20.94 -4.69 -14.06
C GLY A 357 -21.42 -3.96 -15.32
N TYR A 358 -20.89 -4.34 -16.47
CA TYR A 358 -21.31 -3.82 -17.78
C TYR A 358 -22.81 -4.04 -18.03
N ASP A 359 -23.27 -5.27 -17.85
CA ASP A 359 -24.68 -5.63 -18.02
C ASP A 359 -25.62 -4.83 -17.10
N ALA A 360 -25.19 -4.57 -15.86
CA ALA A 360 -25.97 -3.78 -14.92
C ALA A 360 -26.06 -2.30 -15.33
N ALA A 361 -24.99 -1.72 -15.83
CA ALA A 361 -24.99 -0.35 -16.35
C ALA A 361 -25.84 -0.24 -17.61
N GLN A 362 -25.84 -1.24 -18.49
CA GLN A 362 -26.73 -1.29 -19.67
C GLN A 362 -28.20 -1.27 -19.31
N LYS A 363 -28.62 -1.89 -18.19
CA LYS A 363 -30.03 -1.87 -17.74
C LYS A 363 -30.55 -0.47 -17.40
N VAL A 364 -29.66 0.44 -17.05
CA VAL A 364 -30.00 1.85 -16.72
C VAL A 364 -29.46 2.84 -17.75
N ARG A 365 -29.11 2.34 -18.94
CA ARG A 365 -28.50 3.12 -20.02
C ARG A 365 -29.29 4.39 -20.35
N ASP A 366 -30.60 4.31 -20.47
CA ASP A 366 -31.46 5.46 -20.80
C ASP A 366 -31.36 6.60 -19.78
N ARG A 367 -31.11 6.26 -18.51
CA ARG A 367 -30.86 7.25 -17.46
C ARG A 367 -29.46 7.84 -17.56
N LEU A 368 -28.47 6.98 -17.81
CA LEU A 368 -27.06 7.40 -17.99
C LEU A 368 -26.90 8.31 -19.21
N GLU A 369 -27.59 8.04 -20.32
CA GLU A 369 -27.54 8.86 -21.54
C GLU A 369 -27.96 10.32 -21.31
N ARG A 370 -28.78 10.60 -20.30
CA ARG A 370 -29.15 11.97 -19.92
C ARG A 370 -27.99 12.77 -19.36
N LEU A 371 -26.96 12.10 -18.86
CA LEU A 371 -25.75 12.70 -18.32
C LEU A 371 -24.61 12.75 -19.35
N ALA A 372 -24.80 12.16 -20.53
CA ALA A 372 -23.83 12.16 -21.60
C ALA A 372 -23.53 13.59 -22.08
N SER A 373 -22.28 13.85 -22.43
CA SER A 373 -21.90 15.11 -23.03
C SER A 373 -22.61 15.28 -24.40
N PRO A 374 -23.29 16.39 -24.63
CA PRO A 374 -23.94 16.64 -25.92
C PRO A 374 -22.95 16.77 -27.08
N ASP A 375 -21.70 17.08 -26.80
CA ASP A 375 -20.59 17.18 -27.76
C ASP A 375 -19.54 16.11 -27.46
N ARG A 376 -19.54 15.06 -28.29
CA ARG A 376 -18.59 13.94 -28.18
C ARG A 376 -17.13 14.40 -28.37
N ALA A 377 -16.87 15.39 -29.21
CA ALA A 377 -15.52 15.89 -29.42
C ALA A 377 -15.00 16.61 -28.16
N GLN A 378 -15.88 17.37 -27.48
CA GLN A 378 -15.53 18.00 -26.21
C GLN A 378 -15.26 16.96 -25.12
N TRP A 379 -16.02 15.88 -25.07
CA TRP A 379 -15.75 14.81 -24.12
C TRP A 379 -14.40 14.13 -24.41
N ILE A 380 -14.09 13.83 -25.68
CA ILE A 380 -12.80 13.24 -26.07
C ILE A 380 -11.64 14.13 -25.62
N ALA A 381 -11.71 15.44 -25.89
CA ALA A 381 -10.68 16.38 -25.47
C ALA A 381 -10.51 16.44 -23.93
N TRP A 382 -11.62 16.36 -23.17
CA TRP A 382 -11.57 16.25 -21.73
C TRP A 382 -10.93 14.93 -21.26
N ASP A 383 -11.30 13.80 -21.88
CA ASP A 383 -10.78 12.48 -21.52
C ASP A 383 -9.27 12.35 -21.85
N GLU A 384 -8.83 12.91 -22.97
CA GLU A 384 -7.41 13.01 -23.32
C GLU A 384 -6.64 13.88 -22.30
N THR A 385 -7.24 15.01 -21.86
CA THR A 385 -6.65 15.87 -20.82
C THR A 385 -6.56 15.12 -19.49
N ARG A 386 -7.61 14.38 -19.12
CA ARG A 386 -7.64 13.55 -17.92
C ARG A 386 -6.53 12.50 -17.93
N LYS A 387 -6.40 11.76 -19.02
CA LYS A 387 -5.36 10.75 -19.22
C LYS A 387 -3.95 11.35 -19.26
N GLY A 388 -3.81 12.57 -19.73
CA GLY A 388 -2.54 13.28 -19.80
C GLY A 388 -2.11 14.00 -18.51
N ALA A 389 -3.03 14.25 -17.58
CA ALA A 389 -2.77 15.13 -16.44
C ALA A 389 -1.78 14.54 -15.42
N VAL A 390 -1.79 13.23 -15.23
CA VAL A 390 -0.95 12.54 -14.23
C VAL A 390 -0.03 11.49 -14.89
N MET A 391 -0.35 11.04 -16.08
CA MET A 391 0.25 9.90 -16.76
C MET A 391 1.57 10.11 -17.54
N PRO A 392 2.08 11.33 -17.85
CA PRO A 392 3.36 11.45 -18.56
C PRO A 392 4.54 10.82 -17.81
N HIS A 393 4.41 10.67 -16.50
CA HIS A 393 5.46 10.14 -15.63
C HIS A 393 5.20 8.70 -15.13
N THR A 394 3.96 8.17 -15.20
CA THR A 394 3.59 6.85 -14.68
C THR A 394 3.96 5.68 -15.55
N ARG A 395 4.19 5.90 -16.85
CA ARG A 395 4.45 4.81 -17.80
C ARG A 395 5.93 4.59 -18.09
N ARG A 396 6.82 5.11 -17.26
CA ARG A 396 8.22 4.72 -17.38
C ARG A 396 8.39 3.38 -16.67
N ASP A 397 8.40 2.32 -17.44
CA ASP A 397 8.80 0.99 -16.96
C ASP A 397 10.32 0.90 -16.73
N ILE A 398 11.06 1.93 -17.16
CA ILE A 398 12.52 1.98 -17.12
C ILE A 398 12.96 3.35 -16.60
N HIS A 399 13.83 3.35 -15.61
CA HIS A 399 14.32 4.53 -14.90
C HIS A 399 15.84 4.70 -15.04
N GLU A 400 16.29 5.92 -15.26
CA GLU A 400 17.71 6.29 -15.19
C GLU A 400 18.00 6.76 -13.76
N ILE A 401 18.53 5.84 -12.94
CA ILE A 401 18.76 6.05 -11.51
C ILE A 401 20.20 6.51 -11.30
N SER A 402 20.38 7.72 -10.75
CA SER A 402 21.69 8.24 -10.40
C SER A 402 22.20 7.77 -9.04
N THR A 403 21.28 7.47 -8.12
CA THR A 403 21.62 7.10 -6.73
C THR A 403 20.48 6.31 -6.11
N VAL A 404 20.83 5.29 -5.32
CA VAL A 404 19.89 4.56 -4.46
C VAL A 404 20.13 5.02 -3.01
N LYS A 405 19.06 5.33 -2.29
CA LYS A 405 19.06 5.71 -0.87
C LYS A 405 18.15 4.80 -0.07
N VAL A 406 18.45 4.66 1.21
CA VAL A 406 17.60 3.99 2.18
C VAL A 406 17.31 4.95 3.33
N GLU A 407 16.05 5.17 3.63
CA GLU A 407 15.57 6.10 4.65
C GLU A 407 14.64 5.42 5.66
N GLY A 408 14.38 6.08 6.80
CA GLY A 408 13.40 5.62 7.79
C GLY A 408 13.89 4.55 8.77
N LEU A 409 15.13 4.09 8.66
CA LEU A 409 15.72 3.10 9.55
C LEU A 409 15.99 3.66 10.95
N LYS A 410 15.82 2.80 11.96
CA LYS A 410 16.09 3.13 13.37
C LYS A 410 17.24 2.32 13.95
N VAL A 411 17.47 1.11 13.45
CA VAL A 411 18.44 0.15 13.98
C VAL A 411 19.32 -0.43 12.89
N ALA A 412 18.76 -0.84 11.77
CA ALA A 412 19.51 -1.42 10.67
C ALA A 412 20.50 -0.42 10.06
N ASN A 413 21.64 -0.90 9.61
CA ASN A 413 22.57 -0.07 8.84
C ASN A 413 22.06 0.05 7.39
N PRO A 414 21.93 1.27 6.82
CA PRO A 414 21.53 1.47 5.43
C PRO A 414 22.39 0.70 4.41
N GLU A 415 23.70 0.57 4.67
CA GLU A 415 24.61 -0.17 3.78
C GLU A 415 24.25 -1.66 3.67
N ALA A 416 23.72 -2.27 4.74
CA ALA A 416 23.27 -3.65 4.70
C ALA A 416 22.14 -3.84 3.68
N ILE A 417 21.19 -2.91 3.68
CA ILE A 417 20.05 -2.95 2.77
C ILE A 417 20.47 -2.60 1.34
N LEU A 418 21.33 -1.59 1.16
CA LEU A 418 21.82 -1.22 -0.17
C LEU A 418 22.52 -2.38 -0.87
N ASN A 419 23.31 -3.18 -0.13
CA ASN A 419 23.96 -4.36 -0.68
C ASN A 419 22.96 -5.46 -1.02
N GLU A 420 21.91 -5.65 -0.19
CA GLU A 420 20.87 -6.65 -0.46
C GLU A 420 19.96 -6.26 -1.62
N LEU A 421 19.71 -4.96 -1.82
CA LEU A 421 18.95 -4.46 -2.97
C LEU A 421 19.64 -4.80 -4.29
N ASP A 422 20.96 -4.79 -4.36
CA ASP A 422 21.78 -5.16 -5.52
C ASP A 422 21.28 -4.56 -6.84
N ILE A 423 21.09 -3.22 -6.83
CA ILE A 423 20.60 -2.47 -8.00
C ILE A 423 21.78 -1.88 -8.76
N ASP A 424 21.94 -2.29 -10.01
CA ASP A 424 22.97 -1.76 -10.91
C ASP A 424 22.52 -0.44 -11.55
N THR A 425 22.98 0.68 -10.97
CA THR A 425 22.68 2.04 -11.46
C THR A 425 23.53 2.46 -12.66
N SER A 426 24.43 1.62 -13.17
CA SER A 426 25.22 1.92 -14.37
C SER A 426 24.42 1.81 -15.67
N ARG A 427 23.23 1.27 -15.60
CA ARG A 427 22.26 1.09 -16.68
C ARG A 427 20.86 1.48 -16.25
N PRO A 428 19.94 1.74 -17.20
CA PRO A 428 18.54 1.92 -16.88
C PRO A 428 17.94 0.69 -16.16
N VAL A 429 17.15 0.91 -15.11
CA VAL A 429 16.56 -0.11 -14.24
C VAL A 429 15.05 -0.16 -14.46
N SER A 430 14.49 -1.34 -14.58
CA SER A 430 13.04 -1.53 -14.74
C SER A 430 12.30 -1.59 -13.39
N ASN A 431 10.99 -1.24 -13.39
CA ASN A 431 10.13 -1.41 -12.22
C ASN A 431 10.17 -2.85 -11.69
N ALA A 432 10.18 -3.84 -12.59
CA ALA A 432 10.25 -5.24 -12.19
C ALA A 432 11.53 -5.59 -11.41
N GLU A 433 12.68 -4.98 -11.77
CA GLU A 433 13.95 -5.16 -11.04
C GLU A 433 13.89 -4.47 -9.67
N ILE A 434 13.29 -3.28 -9.58
CA ILE A 434 13.12 -2.55 -8.31
C ILE A 434 12.18 -3.32 -7.37
N ASP A 435 11.08 -3.83 -7.89
CA ASP A 435 10.14 -4.66 -7.12
C ASP A 435 10.79 -5.95 -6.64
N ALA A 436 11.59 -6.61 -7.50
CA ALA A 436 12.33 -7.80 -7.10
C ALA A 436 13.35 -7.50 -5.99
N ALA A 437 14.02 -6.35 -6.06
CA ALA A 437 14.93 -5.89 -5.01
C ALA A 437 14.18 -5.63 -3.69
N SER A 438 13.02 -4.96 -3.73
CA SER A 438 12.16 -4.74 -2.55
C SER A 438 11.76 -6.06 -1.90
N ARG A 439 11.34 -7.04 -2.72
CA ARG A 439 10.95 -8.38 -2.24
C ARG A 439 12.10 -9.13 -1.59
N ARG A 440 13.32 -9.04 -2.13
CA ARG A 440 14.50 -9.68 -1.50
C ARG A 440 14.71 -9.15 -0.09
N VAL A 441 14.73 -7.82 0.08
CA VAL A 441 14.89 -7.19 1.41
C VAL A 441 13.74 -7.55 2.35
N TRP A 442 12.50 -7.56 1.85
CA TRP A 442 11.35 -7.97 2.65
C TRP A 442 11.39 -9.46 3.05
N ALA A 443 11.85 -10.32 2.14
CA ALA A 443 11.91 -11.77 2.33
C ALA A 443 12.90 -12.20 3.43
N ASP A 444 13.86 -11.34 3.82
CA ASP A 444 14.71 -11.55 5.01
C ASP A 444 13.88 -11.68 6.31
N GLY A 445 12.67 -11.13 6.32
CA GLY A 445 11.74 -11.23 7.44
C GLY A 445 11.96 -10.20 8.55
N ALA A 446 12.95 -9.32 8.41
CA ALA A 446 13.26 -8.23 9.36
C ALA A 446 12.33 -7.01 9.18
N TYR A 447 11.74 -6.88 8.02
CA TYR A 447 10.89 -5.75 7.63
C TYR A 447 9.44 -6.17 7.49
N SER A 448 8.53 -5.29 7.91
CA SER A 448 7.09 -5.50 7.72
C SER A 448 6.62 -5.07 6.34
N SER A 449 7.32 -4.11 5.71
CA SER A 449 7.15 -3.68 4.32
C SER A 449 8.40 -2.97 3.83
N VAL A 450 8.64 -2.97 2.52
CA VAL A 450 9.74 -2.27 1.85
C VAL A 450 9.16 -1.47 0.69
N ARG A 451 8.86 -0.19 0.92
CA ARG A 451 8.35 0.71 -0.10
C ARG A 451 9.48 1.49 -0.75
N TYR A 452 9.22 2.02 -1.94
CA TYR A 452 10.15 2.91 -2.60
C TYR A 452 9.43 4.10 -3.24
N ARG A 453 10.19 5.17 -3.49
CA ARG A 453 9.77 6.34 -4.25
C ARG A 453 10.91 6.88 -5.09
N PHE A 454 10.58 7.68 -6.09
CA PHE A 454 11.55 8.39 -6.90
C PHE A 454 11.59 9.86 -6.49
N GLU A 455 12.79 10.44 -6.45
CA GLU A 455 13.02 11.87 -6.27
C GLU A 455 13.76 12.41 -7.51
N PRO A 456 13.58 13.69 -7.88
CA PRO A 456 14.36 14.28 -8.95
C PRO A 456 15.87 14.22 -8.65
N GLY A 457 16.63 13.66 -9.57
CA GLY A 457 18.08 13.59 -9.56
C GLY A 457 18.75 14.65 -10.43
N PRO A 458 20.11 14.69 -10.45
CA PRO A 458 20.87 15.56 -11.33
C PRO A 458 20.67 15.18 -12.81
N GLU A 459 20.79 16.18 -13.71
CA GLU A 459 20.80 15.99 -15.18
C GLU A 459 19.58 15.25 -15.74
N GLY A 460 18.43 15.29 -15.04
CA GLY A 460 17.19 14.63 -15.47
C GLY A 460 17.11 13.14 -15.11
N THR A 461 18.05 12.63 -14.32
CA THR A 461 18.00 11.31 -13.70
C THR A 461 17.07 11.30 -12.50
N GLU A 462 16.89 10.14 -11.88
CA GLU A 462 16.08 9.95 -10.67
C GLU A 462 16.94 9.42 -9.52
N VAL A 463 16.56 9.75 -8.30
CA VAL A 463 17.08 9.15 -7.07
C VAL A 463 16.03 8.17 -6.57
N LEU A 464 16.39 6.90 -6.46
CA LEU A 464 15.53 5.86 -5.93
C LEU A 464 15.70 5.77 -4.41
N VAL A 465 14.63 6.02 -3.68
CA VAL A 465 14.63 6.03 -2.21
C VAL A 465 13.79 4.85 -1.71
N PHE A 466 14.42 3.92 -0.99
CA PHE A 466 13.73 2.83 -0.31
C PHE A 466 13.38 3.22 1.13
N GLU A 467 12.21 2.81 1.58
CA GLU A 467 11.67 3.07 2.92
C GLU A 467 11.26 1.75 3.59
N PRO A 468 12.24 0.93 4.01
CA PRO A 468 11.93 -0.30 4.72
C PRO A 468 11.39 0.02 6.12
N LYS A 469 10.26 -0.59 6.45
CA LYS A 469 9.65 -0.48 7.78
C LYS A 469 10.14 -1.62 8.65
N GLU A 470 11.10 -1.33 9.52
CA GLU A 470 11.65 -2.32 10.44
C GLU A 470 10.56 -2.92 11.34
N LYS A 471 10.55 -4.24 11.48
CA LYS A 471 9.93 -4.88 12.64
C LYS A 471 10.67 -4.37 13.88
N LYS A 472 10.01 -4.32 15.03
CA LYS A 472 10.62 -3.77 16.25
C LYS A 472 11.99 -4.41 16.50
N PRO A 473 13.04 -3.62 16.81
CA PRO A 473 14.38 -4.13 17.05
C PRO A 473 14.39 -5.23 18.10
N GLY A 474 15.17 -6.29 17.85
CA GLY A 474 15.20 -7.44 18.73
C GLY A 474 13.88 -8.20 18.73
N TYR A 475 13.22 -8.31 17.56
CA TYR A 475 12.04 -9.15 17.44
C TYR A 475 12.36 -10.58 17.82
N SER A 476 11.44 -11.18 18.57
CA SER A 476 11.52 -12.56 19.02
C SER A 476 10.37 -13.34 18.39
N SER A 477 10.69 -14.36 17.65
CA SER A 477 9.69 -15.24 17.05
C SER A 477 9.86 -16.66 17.57
N ILE A 478 8.73 -17.32 17.86
CA ILE A 478 8.71 -18.74 18.19
C ILE A 478 7.94 -19.46 17.09
N ARG A 479 8.55 -20.49 16.54
CA ARG A 479 7.91 -21.41 15.61
C ARG A 479 7.63 -22.73 16.32
N ILE A 480 6.43 -23.28 16.12
CA ILE A 480 6.03 -24.56 16.67
C ILE A 480 5.77 -25.47 15.47
N GLY A 481 6.47 -26.57 15.41
CA GLY A 481 6.30 -27.61 14.41
C GLY A 481 5.95 -28.96 15.04
N GLY A 482 5.32 -29.83 14.27
CA GLY A 482 5.04 -31.18 14.70
C GLY A 482 4.99 -32.14 13.53
N SER A 483 5.42 -33.38 13.75
CA SER A 483 5.22 -34.49 12.82
C SER A 483 4.69 -35.72 13.53
N LEU A 484 3.89 -36.46 12.80
CA LEU A 484 3.45 -37.80 13.16
C LEU A 484 3.91 -38.75 12.07
N GLU A 485 4.76 -39.71 12.44
CA GLU A 485 5.28 -40.74 11.54
C GLU A 485 4.79 -42.09 12.00
N THR A 486 4.35 -42.92 11.09
CA THR A 486 3.96 -44.29 11.36
C THR A 486 4.46 -45.20 10.24
N ASP A 487 4.96 -46.38 10.62
CA ASP A 487 5.31 -47.46 9.69
C ASP A 487 4.10 -48.36 9.35
N PHE A 488 2.90 -47.99 9.88
CA PHE A 488 1.65 -48.76 9.77
C PHE A 488 1.73 -50.20 10.30
N ARG A 489 2.77 -50.51 11.12
CA ARG A 489 2.95 -51.76 11.81
C ARG A 489 3.03 -51.55 13.31
N ASP A 490 4.22 -51.32 13.83
CA ASP A 490 4.47 -51.32 15.28
C ASP A 490 5.04 -49.98 15.79
N GLU A 491 5.53 -49.11 14.91
CA GLU A 491 6.13 -47.82 15.33
C GLU A 491 5.26 -46.65 14.96
N HIS A 492 4.77 -45.94 15.98
CA HIS A 492 4.14 -44.63 15.87
C HIS A 492 5.00 -43.64 16.60
N THR A 493 5.48 -42.63 15.93
CA THR A 493 6.32 -41.60 16.53
C THR A 493 5.72 -40.23 16.31
N PHE A 494 5.75 -39.43 17.35
CA PHE A 494 5.43 -38.01 17.25
C PHE A 494 6.69 -37.21 17.52
N THR A 495 6.77 -36.05 16.89
CA THR A 495 7.81 -35.08 17.12
C THR A 495 7.17 -33.71 17.30
N VAL A 496 7.61 -32.97 18.31
CA VAL A 496 7.26 -31.57 18.53
C VAL A 496 8.54 -30.78 18.48
N LEU A 497 8.57 -29.71 17.67
CA LEU A 497 9.67 -28.77 17.55
C LEU A 497 9.24 -27.40 18.07
N LEU A 498 10.09 -26.80 18.88
CA LEU A 498 10.01 -25.41 19.28
C LEU A 498 11.30 -24.73 18.82
N ALA A 499 11.18 -23.77 17.92
CA ALA A 499 12.30 -22.97 17.42
C ALA A 499 12.08 -21.49 17.76
N HIS A 500 13.05 -20.90 18.45
CA HIS A 500 13.07 -19.49 18.82
C HIS A 500 14.13 -18.78 18.01
N THR A 501 13.77 -17.63 17.43
CA THR A 501 14.70 -16.75 16.73
C THR A 501 14.65 -15.36 17.36
N TRP A 502 15.79 -14.87 17.78
CA TRP A 502 15.97 -13.49 18.24
C TRP A 502 16.83 -12.76 17.21
N GLY A 503 16.19 -11.94 16.40
CA GLY A 503 16.82 -11.25 15.28
C GLY A 503 17.25 -9.83 15.63
N TRP A 504 18.09 -9.26 14.79
CA TRP A 504 18.58 -7.88 14.88
C TRP A 504 19.19 -7.53 16.24
N LEU A 505 20.06 -8.41 16.74
CA LEU A 505 20.79 -8.18 18.00
C LEU A 505 21.78 -7.02 17.91
N ASN A 506 22.21 -6.69 16.68
CA ASN A 506 23.04 -5.53 16.39
C ASN A 506 22.68 -4.92 15.01
N PRO A 507 23.24 -3.74 14.63
CA PRO A 507 22.95 -3.08 13.35
C PRO A 507 23.38 -3.85 12.09
N TRP A 508 24.10 -4.95 12.22
CA TRP A 508 24.54 -5.79 11.11
C TRP A 508 23.63 -7.01 10.87
N GLY A 509 22.53 -7.12 11.64
CA GLY A 509 21.59 -8.21 11.47
C GLY A 509 21.98 -9.50 12.19
N ALA A 510 22.71 -9.43 13.31
CA ALA A 510 23.03 -10.63 14.10
C ALA A 510 21.77 -11.30 14.66
N GLU A 511 21.79 -12.65 14.70
CA GLU A 511 20.68 -13.46 15.18
C GLU A 511 21.12 -14.55 16.14
N LEU A 512 20.30 -14.82 17.14
CA LEU A 512 20.40 -15.98 18.01
C LEU A 512 19.19 -16.91 17.74
N ARG A 513 19.49 -18.14 17.35
CA ARG A 513 18.49 -19.20 17.16
C ARG A 513 18.64 -20.26 18.23
N SER A 514 17.53 -20.73 18.75
CA SER A 514 17.48 -21.83 19.73
C SER A 514 16.39 -22.80 19.32
N GLU A 515 16.71 -24.09 19.27
CA GLU A 515 15.76 -25.14 18.88
C GLU A 515 15.68 -26.21 19.97
N ILE A 516 14.48 -26.67 20.24
CA ILE A 516 14.21 -27.82 21.11
C ILE A 516 13.25 -28.75 20.37
N GLN A 517 13.65 -29.99 20.20
CA GLN A 517 12.83 -31.06 19.62
C GLN A 517 12.58 -32.14 20.67
N ALA A 518 11.34 -32.51 20.83
CA ALA A 518 10.89 -33.58 21.70
C ALA A 518 10.16 -34.66 20.88
N GLY A 519 10.35 -35.92 21.26
CA GLY A 519 9.77 -37.08 20.58
C GLY A 519 10.69 -38.30 20.62
N LYS A 520 10.64 -39.14 19.60
CA LYS A 520 11.56 -40.29 19.46
C LYS A 520 13.00 -39.80 19.36
N ASN A 521 13.23 -38.82 18.50
CA ASN A 521 14.48 -38.09 18.39
C ASN A 521 14.38 -36.81 19.20
N ARG A 522 15.31 -36.59 20.13
CA ARG A 522 15.38 -35.36 20.95
C ARG A 522 16.58 -34.58 20.51
N ARG A 523 16.39 -33.28 20.40
CA ARG A 523 17.44 -32.34 20.00
C ARG A 523 17.30 -31.04 20.76
N ALA A 524 18.41 -30.47 21.19
CA ALA A 524 18.49 -29.11 21.68
C ALA A 524 19.70 -28.43 21.02
N GLY A 525 19.48 -27.30 20.40
CA GLY A 525 20.53 -26.58 19.66
C GLY A 525 20.45 -25.10 19.87
N VAL A 526 21.60 -24.43 19.74
CA VAL A 526 21.75 -23.00 19.70
C VAL A 526 22.72 -22.62 18.59
N GLU A 527 22.38 -21.59 17.86
CA GLU A 527 23.15 -21.06 16.73
C GLU A 527 23.18 -19.54 16.84
N PHE A 528 24.38 -18.96 16.72
CA PHE A 528 24.54 -17.53 16.64
C PHE A 528 25.09 -17.15 15.27
N TYR A 529 24.35 -16.32 14.55
CA TYR A 529 24.74 -15.81 13.24
C TYR A 529 25.19 -14.37 13.35
N GLN A 530 26.38 -14.08 12.86
CA GLN A 530 26.98 -12.74 12.90
C GLN A 530 27.56 -12.39 11.54
N PRO A 531 26.93 -11.48 10.76
CA PRO A 531 27.57 -10.85 9.62
C PRO A 531 28.85 -10.13 10.03
N LEU A 532 29.90 -10.15 9.20
CA LEU A 532 31.19 -9.52 9.47
C LEU A 532 31.28 -8.06 9.03
N GLY A 533 30.16 -7.48 8.66
CA GLY A 533 29.99 -6.07 8.29
C GLY A 533 28.56 -5.80 7.86
N PRO A 534 28.18 -4.53 7.68
CA PRO A 534 26.87 -4.19 7.13
C PRO A 534 26.81 -4.68 5.68
N GLY A 535 25.83 -5.56 5.37
CA GLY A 535 25.65 -6.14 4.04
C GLY A 535 26.84 -6.99 3.55
N SER A 536 27.63 -7.53 4.47
CA SER A 536 28.73 -8.44 4.14
C SER A 536 28.18 -9.80 3.74
N ASP A 537 28.67 -10.36 2.65
CA ASP A 537 28.44 -11.77 2.27
C ASP A 537 29.14 -12.73 3.26
N TRP A 538 30.13 -12.22 4.00
CA TRP A 538 30.86 -12.99 4.98
C TRP A 538 30.19 -12.96 6.35
N PHE A 539 30.04 -14.13 6.95
CA PHE A 539 29.50 -14.27 8.30
C PHE A 539 30.23 -15.34 9.10
N VAL A 540 30.10 -15.25 10.42
CA VAL A 540 30.51 -16.29 11.38
C VAL A 540 29.27 -16.89 12.01
N ASN A 541 29.23 -18.22 12.09
CA ASN A 541 28.10 -18.95 12.63
C ASN A 541 28.60 -20.05 13.61
N PRO A 542 28.88 -19.74 14.87
CA PRO A 542 29.07 -20.73 15.91
C PRO A 542 27.75 -21.40 16.28
N SER A 543 27.76 -22.72 16.40
CA SER A 543 26.59 -23.50 16.80
C SER A 543 26.96 -24.64 17.75
N PHE A 544 26.02 -24.99 18.61
CA PHE A 544 26.10 -26.16 19.46
C PHE A 544 24.79 -26.93 19.39
N GLU A 545 24.87 -28.24 19.22
CA GLU A 545 23.72 -29.15 19.20
C GLU A 545 24.01 -30.37 20.09
N TYR A 546 23.02 -30.72 20.91
CA TYR A 546 22.94 -31.99 21.61
C TYR A 546 21.75 -32.77 21.07
N SER A 547 21.98 -34.03 20.66
CA SER A 547 20.93 -34.90 20.14
C SER A 547 20.97 -36.30 20.74
N VAL A 548 19.78 -36.89 20.87
CA VAL A 548 19.57 -38.26 21.35
C VAL A 548 18.65 -38.95 20.37
N SER A 549 19.18 -39.97 19.70
CA SER A 549 18.44 -40.78 18.73
C SER A 549 18.46 -42.25 19.13
N PRO A 550 17.33 -42.83 19.58
CA PRO A 550 17.24 -44.25 19.85
C PRO A 550 17.15 -45.03 18.53
N PHE A 551 17.79 -46.16 18.47
CA PHE A 551 17.67 -47.11 17.36
C PHE A 551 17.55 -48.53 17.90
N ASN A 552 16.84 -49.39 17.16
CA ASN A 552 16.65 -50.78 17.49
C ASN A 552 17.59 -51.64 16.62
N VAL A 553 18.14 -52.69 17.21
CA VAL A 553 18.86 -53.72 16.47
C VAL A 553 17.91 -54.90 16.31
N TYR A 554 17.81 -55.38 15.10
CA TYR A 554 16.90 -56.46 14.72
C TYR A 554 17.66 -57.71 14.37
N GLU A 555 17.15 -58.87 14.77
CA GLU A 555 17.59 -60.20 14.30
C GLU A 555 16.33 -60.98 13.90
N ASN A 556 16.35 -61.55 12.69
CA ASN A 556 15.23 -62.28 12.09
C ASN A 556 13.87 -61.50 12.09
N GLY A 557 13.92 -60.18 12.03
CA GLY A 557 12.74 -59.32 12.05
C GLY A 557 12.22 -58.94 13.44
N GLU A 558 12.84 -59.47 14.51
CA GLU A 558 12.51 -59.10 15.91
C GLU A 558 13.55 -58.13 16.48
N ALA A 559 13.08 -57.10 17.21
CA ALA A 559 13.97 -56.15 17.89
C ALA A 559 14.62 -56.83 19.11
N ILE A 560 15.91 -57.09 19.02
CA ILE A 560 16.68 -57.79 20.09
C ILE A 560 17.33 -56.84 21.09
N ALA A 561 17.58 -55.59 20.68
CA ALA A 561 18.17 -54.56 21.55
C ALA A 561 17.76 -53.15 21.11
N ARG A 562 17.68 -52.24 22.08
CA ARG A 562 17.45 -50.81 21.85
C ARG A 562 18.63 -50.03 22.40
N TYR A 563 19.26 -49.25 21.54
CA TYR A 563 20.37 -48.38 21.89
C TYR A 563 19.97 -46.92 21.81
N LYS A 564 20.71 -46.07 22.48
CA LYS A 564 20.64 -44.63 22.38
C LYS A 564 21.96 -44.11 21.84
N ASN A 565 21.91 -43.33 20.76
CA ASN A 565 23.04 -42.55 20.30
C ASN A 565 22.92 -41.15 20.85
N GLU A 566 23.86 -40.73 21.69
CA GLU A 566 23.96 -39.40 22.26
C GLU A 566 25.12 -38.66 21.59
N THR A 567 24.84 -37.53 20.97
CA THR A 567 25.85 -36.79 20.23
C THR A 567 25.83 -35.32 20.69
N SER A 568 27.03 -34.79 20.95
CA SER A 568 27.24 -33.37 21.17
C SER A 568 28.11 -32.82 20.06
N THR A 569 27.62 -31.83 19.34
CA THR A 569 28.32 -31.26 18.19
C THR A 569 28.53 -29.76 18.43
N ALA A 570 29.76 -29.30 18.36
CA ALA A 570 30.10 -27.87 18.33
C ALA A 570 30.75 -27.55 16.99
N GLN A 571 30.25 -26.52 16.32
CA GLN A 571 30.70 -26.12 14.98
C GLN A 571 30.92 -24.61 14.93
N ILE A 572 31.81 -24.16 14.07
CA ILE A 572 31.97 -22.77 13.68
C ILE A 572 31.92 -22.76 12.15
N GLY A 573 30.84 -22.16 11.60
CA GLY A 573 30.69 -21.92 10.18
C GLY A 573 31.32 -20.56 9.81
N LEU A 574 31.95 -20.50 8.65
CA LEU A 574 32.35 -19.30 7.94
C LEU A 574 31.73 -19.36 6.56
N GLY A 575 31.07 -18.33 6.11
CA GLY A 575 30.42 -18.31 4.80
C GLY A 575 30.37 -16.91 4.23
#